data_fbe460a954d28601aa2e56595f6bedc5
#
_entry.id   fbe460a954d28601aa2e56595f6bedc5
#
_cell.length_a   1.000
_cell.length_b   1.000
_cell.length_c   1.000
_cell.angle_alpha   90.00
_cell.angle_beta   90.00
_cell.angle_gamma   90.00
#
_symmetry.space_group_name_H-M   'P 1'
#
loop_
_entity.id
_entity.type
_entity.pdbx_description
1 polymer ?
#
loop_
_entity_poly.entity_id
_entity_poly.type
_entity_poly.pdbx_seq_one_letter_code
_entity_poly.pdbx_strand_id
1 'polypeptide(L)'
;SGAGKKNLIIGFTATPSEKVLARFGELQKSTGIDPIWVPFDSYSMREAIKDGYILDPTKHIIAVPAKMYFELPEGTVKAIEDGTDAQKYGLKKDYVYENRDRMKAISSFIVNRLLNLVYTKIRGTGKAMLAVTSIPIAIEYCKIIRRMREEKTKLPMYARYKDTPISIVYSDDQDYANSKSMNDGVPEEKVIANFKNAKNGLIIVVDKLQTGFDEPKLHTLFLDKEIHEINAIQTISRVDRTCKYKEECHIVDFSFNNENVKNIQSAFLHFSDIVVSDFNAQAELSVLEQLYKSLKSHELYVKWFKRYTESKTDVQKNTAVSMDMAADFRQWIKEAIKSYKEFLASQPENAEDQIEGEEPTKVNENPDAGADAAKRLRTEIGVYTSGLNALDGVLEIDPALTDEDFLDFWRRFCEIYRDVIGKN
;
A
#
# COMPACT_ATOMS: atom_id res chain seq x y z
N SER A 1 -33.42 -52.15 11.54
CA SER A 1 -33.63 -50.71 11.51
C SER A 1 -32.38 -50.01 12.07
N GLY A 2 -31.40 -49.78 11.21
CA GLY A 2 -30.20 -49.01 11.55
C GLY A 2 -30.57 -47.54 11.53
N ALA A 3 -30.53 -46.88 12.69
CA ALA A 3 -30.53 -45.42 12.73
C ALA A 3 -29.28 -44.93 12.04
N GLY A 4 -29.41 -44.45 10.81
CA GLY A 4 -28.30 -43.86 10.08
C GLY A 4 -27.70 -42.70 10.87
N LYS A 5 -26.40 -42.76 11.20
CA LYS A 5 -25.67 -41.65 11.79
C LYS A 5 -25.79 -40.48 10.81
N LYS A 6 -26.51 -39.44 11.16
CA LYS A 6 -26.51 -38.17 10.43
C LYS A 6 -25.17 -37.52 10.63
N ASN A 7 -24.34 -37.47 9.62
CA ASN A 7 -23.10 -36.69 9.64
C ASN A 7 -23.46 -35.20 9.45
N LEU A 8 -23.01 -34.36 10.37
CA LEU A 8 -23.04 -32.92 10.22
C LEU A 8 -21.81 -32.51 9.39
N ILE A 9 -22.04 -31.81 8.28
CA ILE A 9 -20.97 -31.25 7.44
C ILE A 9 -21.10 -29.73 7.53
N ILE A 10 -20.03 -29.07 8.00
CA ILE A 10 -19.96 -27.62 8.10
C ILE A 10 -18.85 -27.15 7.15
N GLY A 11 -19.17 -26.26 6.24
CA GLY A 11 -18.21 -25.64 5.30
C GLY A 11 -17.89 -24.22 5.72
N PHE A 12 -16.61 -23.86 5.74
CA PHE A 12 -16.15 -22.49 5.95
C PHE A 12 -15.50 -21.98 4.68
N THR A 13 -15.90 -20.80 4.21
CA THR A 13 -15.35 -20.15 3.02
C THR A 13 -15.47 -18.64 3.16
N ALA A 14 -14.47 -17.91 2.68
CA ALA A 14 -14.53 -16.45 2.61
C ALA A 14 -15.33 -15.95 1.39
N THR A 15 -15.53 -16.82 0.38
CA THR A 15 -16.15 -16.45 -0.90
C THR A 15 -17.09 -17.56 -1.37
N PRO A 16 -18.28 -17.70 -0.74
CA PRO A 16 -19.22 -18.74 -1.14
C PRO A 16 -19.77 -18.47 -2.55
N SER A 17 -19.62 -19.45 -3.46
CA SER A 17 -20.29 -19.38 -4.74
C SER A 17 -21.77 -19.74 -4.61
N GLU A 18 -22.62 -19.31 -5.55
CA GLU A 18 -24.04 -19.67 -5.58
C GLU A 18 -24.28 -21.19 -5.50
N LYS A 19 -23.45 -21.99 -6.18
CA LYS A 19 -23.51 -23.44 -6.12
C LYS A 19 -23.21 -23.99 -4.72
N VAL A 20 -22.32 -23.38 -3.99
CA VAL A 20 -22.00 -23.75 -2.60
C VAL A 20 -23.12 -23.34 -1.68
N LEU A 21 -23.66 -22.15 -1.85
CA LEU A 21 -24.83 -21.67 -1.08
C LEU A 21 -26.05 -22.53 -1.33
N ALA A 22 -26.34 -22.89 -2.58
CA ALA A 22 -27.48 -23.80 -2.90
C ALA A 22 -27.35 -25.19 -2.27
N ARG A 23 -26.13 -25.62 -1.91
CA ARG A 23 -25.87 -26.92 -1.30
C ARG A 23 -25.78 -26.89 0.23
N PHE A 24 -25.26 -25.82 0.81
CA PHE A 24 -24.93 -25.73 2.22
C PHE A 24 -25.57 -24.52 2.93
N GLY A 25 -26.15 -23.58 2.18
CA GLY A 25 -26.80 -22.40 2.72
C GLY A 25 -28.26 -22.64 3.11
N GLU A 26 -28.88 -21.61 3.64
CA GLU A 26 -30.30 -21.57 3.95
C GLU A 26 -31.08 -20.90 2.83
N LEU A 27 -32.26 -21.44 2.54
CA LEU A 27 -33.17 -20.85 1.57
C LEU A 27 -33.86 -19.63 2.19
N GLN A 28 -33.53 -18.44 1.72
CA GLN A 28 -34.25 -17.23 2.07
C GLN A 28 -35.62 -17.24 1.36
N LYS A 29 -36.71 -17.08 2.09
CA LYS A 29 -38.04 -16.96 1.50
C LYS A 29 -38.10 -15.71 0.62
N SER A 30 -37.99 -15.91 -0.70
CA SER A 30 -38.12 -14.87 -1.70
C SER A 30 -39.55 -14.77 -2.19
N THR A 31 -40.02 -13.55 -2.44
CA THR A 31 -41.26 -13.28 -3.18
C THR A 31 -41.06 -13.32 -4.71
N GLY A 32 -39.83 -13.63 -5.16
CA GLY A 32 -39.42 -13.69 -6.57
C GLY A 32 -39.38 -15.11 -7.16
N ILE A 33 -39.07 -15.19 -8.43
CA ILE A 33 -39.11 -16.43 -9.24
C ILE A 33 -37.93 -17.35 -8.92
N ASP A 34 -36.79 -16.82 -8.50
CA ASP A 34 -35.59 -17.60 -8.23
C ASP A 34 -35.30 -17.74 -6.71
N PRO A 35 -34.91 -18.95 -6.26
CA PRO A 35 -34.57 -19.18 -4.85
C PRO A 35 -33.25 -18.47 -4.51
N ILE A 36 -33.27 -17.62 -3.48
CA ILE A 36 -32.07 -16.98 -2.94
C ILE A 36 -31.54 -17.81 -1.78
N TRP A 37 -30.30 -18.26 -1.90
CA TRP A 37 -29.60 -19.00 -0.87
C TRP A 37 -28.62 -18.09 -0.15
N VAL A 38 -28.66 -18.12 1.19
CA VAL A 38 -27.78 -17.33 2.05
C VAL A 38 -26.93 -18.23 2.95
N PRO A 39 -25.76 -17.83 3.42
CA PRO A 39 -24.99 -18.60 4.38
C PRO A 39 -25.77 -18.74 5.69
N PHE A 40 -25.59 -19.86 6.38
CA PHE A 40 -26.16 -20.11 7.71
C PHE A 40 -25.71 -19.08 8.74
N ASP A 41 -24.42 -18.70 8.66
CA ASP A 41 -23.82 -17.66 9.46
C ASP A 41 -22.75 -16.95 8.63
N SER A 42 -22.56 -15.65 8.84
CA SER A 42 -21.58 -14.85 8.08
C SER A 42 -20.91 -13.84 8.99
N TYR A 43 -19.59 -13.74 8.81
CA TYR A 43 -18.78 -12.66 9.35
C TYR A 43 -18.16 -11.91 8.17
N SER A 44 -18.71 -10.75 7.89
CA SER A 44 -18.38 -9.99 6.66
C SER A 44 -17.00 -9.32 6.76
N MET A 45 -16.43 -8.97 5.61
CA MET A 45 -15.19 -8.17 5.55
C MET A 45 -15.37 -6.82 6.25
N ARG A 46 -16.56 -6.20 6.14
CA ARG A 46 -16.90 -4.96 6.85
C ARG A 46 -16.78 -5.12 8.36
N GLU A 47 -17.34 -6.19 8.91
CA GLU A 47 -17.22 -6.50 10.33
C GLU A 47 -15.78 -6.75 10.73
N ALA A 48 -15.04 -7.54 9.93
CA ALA A 48 -13.63 -7.83 10.16
C ALA A 48 -12.75 -6.57 10.13
N ILE A 49 -13.05 -5.60 9.26
CA ILE A 49 -12.36 -4.30 9.21
C ILE A 49 -12.72 -3.48 10.44
N LYS A 50 -14.01 -3.40 10.80
CA LYS A 50 -14.49 -2.67 11.99
C LYS A 50 -13.88 -3.21 13.28
N ASP A 51 -13.78 -4.52 13.38
CA ASP A 51 -13.21 -5.21 14.55
C ASP A 51 -11.68 -5.24 14.54
N GLY A 52 -11.04 -4.74 13.48
CA GLY A 52 -9.58 -4.64 13.36
C GLY A 52 -8.85 -5.94 13.05
N TYR A 53 -9.54 -7.00 12.60
CA TYR A 53 -8.93 -8.26 12.20
C TYR A 53 -8.23 -8.19 10.85
N ILE A 54 -8.73 -7.33 9.95
CA ILE A 54 -8.11 -7.03 8.66
C ILE A 54 -8.06 -5.51 8.45
N LEU A 55 -7.14 -5.07 7.57
CA LEU A 55 -7.09 -3.70 7.10
C LEU A 55 -8.09 -3.51 5.97
N ASP A 56 -8.54 -2.27 5.75
CA ASP A 56 -9.34 -1.93 4.59
C ASP A 56 -8.42 -1.80 3.34
N PRO A 57 -8.43 -2.77 2.42
CA PRO A 57 -7.56 -2.75 1.26
C PRO A 57 -8.03 -1.77 0.18
N THR A 58 -9.23 -1.21 0.31
CA THR A 58 -9.82 -0.30 -0.68
C THR A 58 -9.41 1.15 -0.48
N LYS A 59 -8.85 1.49 0.68
CA LYS A 59 -8.45 2.87 0.98
C LYS A 59 -7.28 3.38 0.15
N HIS A 60 -6.41 2.49 -0.32
CA HIS A 60 -5.19 2.86 -1.02
C HIS A 60 -5.02 2.05 -2.31
N ILE A 61 -6.00 2.18 -3.21
CA ILE A 61 -5.92 1.65 -4.57
C ILE A 61 -5.39 2.77 -5.47
N ILE A 62 -4.23 2.54 -6.08
CA ILE A 62 -3.51 3.51 -6.89
C ILE A 62 -3.49 3.02 -8.33
N ALA A 63 -4.21 3.70 -9.21
CA ALA A 63 -4.16 3.45 -10.64
C ALA A 63 -2.94 4.17 -11.25
N VAL A 64 -2.05 3.44 -11.86
CA VAL A 64 -0.86 3.99 -12.53
C VAL A 64 -0.98 3.75 -14.03
N PRO A 65 -1.29 4.78 -14.83
CA PRO A 65 -1.28 4.65 -16.29
C PRO A 65 0.16 4.47 -16.76
N ALA A 66 0.44 3.35 -17.43
CA ALA A 66 1.75 3.11 -18.01
C ALA A 66 1.82 3.76 -19.40
N LYS A 67 2.70 4.76 -19.57
CA LYS A 67 3.01 5.32 -20.90
C LYS A 67 3.67 4.25 -21.75
N MET A 68 3.15 4.06 -22.95
CA MET A 68 3.64 3.09 -23.91
C MET A 68 4.01 3.79 -25.20
N TYR A 69 5.13 3.37 -25.80
CA TYR A 69 5.58 3.87 -27.10
C TYR A 69 5.43 2.73 -28.11
N PHE A 70 4.62 2.95 -29.13
CA PHE A 70 4.43 2.00 -30.23
C PHE A 70 4.88 2.62 -31.54
N GLU A 71 5.61 1.85 -32.32
CA GLU A 71 5.89 2.14 -33.73
C GLU A 71 4.67 1.71 -34.55
N LEU A 72 4.00 2.68 -35.17
CA LEU A 72 2.87 2.39 -36.05
C LEU A 72 3.38 1.88 -37.40
N PRO A 73 2.53 1.14 -38.18
CA PRO A 73 2.91 0.62 -39.51
C PRO A 73 3.47 1.67 -40.48
N GLU A 74 3.13 2.94 -40.27
CA GLU A 74 3.63 4.10 -41.03
C GLU A 74 4.98 4.64 -40.53
N GLY A 75 5.63 3.97 -39.54
CA GLY A 75 6.93 4.38 -38.99
C GLY A 75 6.89 5.54 -38.01
N THR A 76 5.71 6.01 -37.62
CA THR A 76 5.55 7.04 -36.58
C THR A 76 5.52 6.41 -35.20
N VAL A 77 6.35 6.88 -34.27
CA VAL A 77 6.31 6.49 -32.87
C VAL A 77 5.29 7.38 -32.14
N LYS A 78 4.23 6.81 -31.61
CA LYS A 78 3.27 7.51 -30.77
C LYS A 78 3.34 7.02 -29.35
N ALA A 79 3.29 7.97 -28.40
CA ALA A 79 3.07 7.66 -26.99
C ALA A 79 1.59 7.33 -26.78
N ILE A 80 1.30 6.18 -26.22
CA ILE A 80 -0.04 5.75 -25.86
C ILE A 80 -0.11 5.76 -24.33
N GLU A 81 -1.01 6.58 -23.79
CA GLU A 81 -1.10 6.81 -22.33
C GLU A 81 -2.16 5.95 -21.66
N ASP A 82 -3.13 5.49 -22.40
CA ASP A 82 -4.19 4.61 -21.90
C ASP A 82 -4.59 3.52 -22.91
N GLY A 83 -5.32 2.53 -22.43
CA GLY A 83 -5.78 1.46 -23.27
C GLY A 83 -6.88 1.84 -24.24
N THR A 84 -7.57 2.96 -24.04
CA THR A 84 -8.56 3.49 -24.98
C THR A 84 -7.86 3.91 -26.28
N ASP A 85 -6.69 4.53 -26.15
CA ASP A 85 -5.86 4.85 -27.32
C ASP A 85 -5.28 3.60 -27.96
N ALA A 86 -4.87 2.59 -27.18
CA ALA A 86 -4.42 1.31 -27.71
C ALA A 86 -5.52 0.62 -28.54
N GLN A 87 -6.78 0.67 -28.10
CA GLN A 87 -7.93 0.16 -28.85
C GLN A 87 -8.16 0.92 -30.17
N LYS A 88 -8.03 2.25 -30.18
CA LYS A 88 -8.13 3.07 -31.42
C LYS A 88 -7.12 2.64 -32.48
N TYR A 89 -5.92 2.19 -32.04
CA TYR A 89 -4.87 1.69 -32.94
C TYR A 89 -4.95 0.18 -33.20
N GLY A 90 -6.02 -0.52 -32.72
CA GLY A 90 -6.21 -1.94 -32.94
C GLY A 90 -5.20 -2.84 -32.22
N LEU A 91 -4.55 -2.35 -31.19
CA LEU A 91 -3.59 -3.12 -30.42
C LEU A 91 -4.29 -4.14 -29.54
N LYS A 92 -3.87 -5.40 -29.63
CA LYS A 92 -4.38 -6.47 -28.77
C LYS A 92 -3.84 -6.28 -27.35
N LYS A 93 -4.67 -6.62 -26.37
CA LYS A 93 -4.37 -6.53 -24.94
C LYS A 93 -3.08 -7.26 -24.56
N ASP A 94 -2.89 -8.47 -25.07
CA ASP A 94 -1.67 -9.26 -24.81
C ASP A 94 -0.41 -8.54 -25.26
N TYR A 95 -0.45 -7.89 -26.44
CA TYR A 95 0.66 -7.11 -26.98
C TYR A 95 1.04 -5.92 -26.06
N VAL A 96 0.07 -5.34 -25.37
CA VAL A 96 0.31 -4.28 -24.40
C VAL A 96 1.07 -4.81 -23.18
N TYR A 97 0.64 -5.95 -22.62
CA TYR A 97 1.32 -6.58 -21.48
C TYR A 97 2.74 -7.06 -21.82
N GLU A 98 2.97 -7.50 -23.07
CA GLU A 98 4.27 -7.97 -23.56
C GLU A 98 5.24 -6.83 -23.95
N ASN A 99 4.76 -5.58 -23.99
CA ASN A 99 5.58 -4.45 -24.37
C ASN A 99 6.72 -4.23 -23.37
N ARG A 100 7.95 -4.35 -23.86
CA ARG A 100 9.16 -4.33 -23.05
C ARG A 100 9.46 -2.96 -22.43
N ASP A 101 9.13 -1.88 -23.12
CA ASP A 101 9.38 -0.53 -22.60
C ASP A 101 8.37 -0.17 -21.51
N ARG A 102 7.11 -0.64 -21.65
CA ARG A 102 6.11 -0.60 -20.59
C ARG A 102 6.60 -1.39 -19.37
N MET A 103 7.08 -2.62 -19.54
CA MET A 103 7.62 -3.42 -18.43
C MET A 103 8.81 -2.72 -17.74
N LYS A 104 9.68 -2.06 -18.47
CA LYS A 104 10.78 -1.26 -17.89
C LYS A 104 10.29 -0.08 -17.08
N ALA A 105 9.30 0.66 -17.59
CA ALA A 105 8.71 1.80 -16.89
C ALA A 105 8.07 1.35 -15.57
N ILE A 106 7.24 0.30 -15.62
CA ILE A 106 6.61 -0.30 -14.44
C ILE A 106 7.65 -0.84 -13.46
N SER A 107 8.69 -1.52 -13.95
CA SER A 107 9.79 -2.02 -13.10
C SER A 107 10.52 -0.89 -12.38
N SER A 108 10.75 0.24 -13.06
CA SER A 108 11.35 1.43 -12.45
C SER A 108 10.48 1.99 -11.33
N PHE A 109 9.18 2.11 -11.56
CA PHE A 109 8.22 2.52 -10.55
C PHE A 109 8.25 1.55 -9.35
N ILE A 110 8.15 0.23 -9.59
CA ILE A 110 8.18 -0.78 -8.54
C ILE A 110 9.46 -0.67 -7.71
N VAL A 111 10.64 -0.63 -8.34
CA VAL A 111 11.92 -0.55 -7.61
C VAL A 111 12.00 0.71 -6.77
N ASN A 112 11.63 1.86 -7.31
CA ASN A 112 11.61 3.11 -6.56
C ASN A 112 10.66 3.01 -5.36
N ARG A 113 9.46 2.49 -5.56
CA ARG A 113 8.47 2.35 -4.49
C ARG A 113 8.88 1.32 -3.43
N LEU A 114 9.52 0.22 -3.82
CA LEU A 114 10.09 -0.74 -2.87
C LEU A 114 11.12 -0.08 -1.95
N LEU A 115 12.09 0.63 -2.52
CA LEU A 115 13.21 1.20 -1.78
C LEU A 115 12.80 2.41 -0.93
N ASN A 116 11.91 3.26 -1.42
CA ASN A 116 11.54 4.52 -0.78
C ASN A 116 10.34 4.38 0.18
N LEU A 117 9.44 3.44 -0.07
CA LEU A 117 8.22 3.28 0.71
C LEU A 117 8.12 1.90 1.36
N VAL A 118 7.91 0.85 0.55
CA VAL A 118 7.51 -0.47 1.05
C VAL A 118 8.48 -1.01 2.10
N TYR A 119 9.77 -0.97 1.80
CA TYR A 119 10.81 -1.51 2.67
C TYR A 119 11.03 -0.67 3.94
N THR A 120 10.48 0.52 4.02
CA THR A 120 10.52 1.37 5.22
C THR A 120 9.32 1.14 6.14
N LYS A 121 8.22 0.65 5.58
CA LYS A 121 6.98 0.37 6.33
C LYS A 121 7.15 -0.80 7.31
N ILE A 122 6.22 -0.91 8.26
CA ILE A 122 6.20 -1.98 9.28
C ILE A 122 7.56 -2.03 10.02
N ARG A 123 8.04 -0.86 10.46
CA ARG A 123 9.38 -0.69 11.07
C ARG A 123 10.52 -1.25 10.21
N GLY A 124 10.44 -1.05 8.92
CA GLY A 124 11.47 -1.48 7.97
C GLY A 124 11.41 -2.97 7.61
N THR A 125 10.24 -3.62 7.75
CA THR A 125 10.05 -5.04 7.40
C THR A 125 8.96 -5.26 6.36
N GLY A 126 8.49 -4.20 5.68
CA GLY A 126 7.48 -4.29 4.64
C GLY A 126 7.94 -5.11 3.45
N LYS A 127 7.00 -5.84 2.85
CA LYS A 127 7.19 -6.70 1.69
C LYS A 127 6.18 -6.41 0.61
N ALA A 128 6.43 -6.86 -0.60
CA ALA A 128 5.51 -6.69 -1.72
C ALA A 128 5.31 -7.97 -2.54
N MET A 129 4.19 -8.00 -3.27
CA MET A 129 3.87 -9.02 -4.27
C MET A 129 3.57 -8.32 -5.60
N LEU A 130 4.05 -8.90 -6.71
CA LEU A 130 3.70 -8.50 -8.07
C LEU A 130 2.97 -9.67 -8.73
N ALA A 131 1.71 -9.48 -9.09
CA ALA A 131 0.92 -10.44 -9.84
C ALA A 131 0.87 -10.03 -11.33
N VAL A 132 1.20 -10.97 -12.22
CA VAL A 132 1.28 -10.73 -13.66
C VAL A 132 0.48 -11.77 -14.44
N THR A 133 0.28 -11.51 -15.74
CA THR A 133 -0.60 -12.30 -16.61
C THR A 133 -0.02 -13.65 -17.04
N SER A 134 1.31 -13.74 -17.24
CA SER A 134 1.92 -14.94 -17.81
C SER A 134 3.35 -15.20 -17.33
N ILE A 135 3.82 -16.44 -17.50
CA ILE A 135 5.16 -16.87 -17.12
C ILE A 135 6.26 -16.09 -17.85
N PRO A 136 6.21 -15.87 -19.18
CA PRO A 136 7.22 -15.05 -19.89
C PRO A 136 7.32 -13.64 -19.33
N ILE A 137 6.20 -13.00 -19.05
CA ILE A 137 6.13 -11.65 -18.46
C ILE A 137 6.74 -11.65 -17.05
N ALA A 138 6.42 -12.66 -16.21
CA ALA A 138 7.00 -12.79 -14.88
C ALA A 138 8.53 -12.94 -14.92
N ILE A 139 9.04 -13.75 -15.84
CA ILE A 139 10.48 -13.95 -16.05
C ILE A 139 11.16 -12.65 -16.46
N GLU A 140 10.56 -11.90 -17.40
CA GLU A 140 11.13 -10.63 -17.87
C GLU A 140 11.11 -9.57 -16.76
N TYR A 141 10.00 -9.42 -16.02
CA TYR A 141 9.96 -8.55 -14.83
C TYR A 141 11.03 -8.92 -13.81
N CYS A 142 11.19 -10.21 -13.50
CA CYS A 142 12.18 -10.66 -12.54
C CYS A 142 13.60 -10.22 -12.94
N LYS A 143 13.98 -10.39 -14.22
CA LYS A 143 15.28 -9.98 -14.77
C LYS A 143 15.47 -8.46 -14.70
N ILE A 144 14.47 -7.69 -15.14
CA ILE A 144 14.55 -6.23 -15.18
C ILE A 144 14.64 -5.67 -13.75
N ILE A 145 13.76 -6.11 -12.84
CA ILE A 145 13.70 -5.61 -11.47
C ILE A 145 14.98 -5.96 -10.70
N ARG A 146 15.51 -7.18 -10.85
CA ARG A 146 16.78 -7.58 -10.21
C ARG A 146 17.92 -6.67 -10.66
N ARG A 147 18.04 -6.41 -11.98
CA ARG A 147 19.07 -5.52 -12.51
C ARG A 147 18.90 -4.08 -12.01
N MET A 148 17.69 -3.53 -12.06
CA MET A 148 17.43 -2.17 -11.60
C MET A 148 17.69 -2.01 -10.10
N ARG A 149 17.30 -3.00 -9.27
CA ARG A 149 17.61 -3.02 -7.85
C ARG A 149 19.13 -3.03 -7.62
N GLU A 150 19.87 -3.87 -8.35
CA GLU A 150 21.33 -3.95 -8.25
C GLU A 150 21.98 -2.59 -8.57
N GLU A 151 21.54 -1.90 -9.64
CA GLU A 151 22.03 -0.56 -9.97
C GLU A 151 21.69 0.48 -8.90
N LYS A 152 20.46 0.50 -8.42
CA LYS A 152 20.02 1.45 -7.38
C LYS A 152 20.75 1.23 -6.05
N THR A 153 21.03 -0.02 -5.69
CA THR A 153 21.72 -0.34 -4.42
C THR A 153 23.22 -0.05 -4.42
N LYS A 154 23.80 0.37 -5.55
CA LYS A 154 25.13 0.99 -5.59
C LYS A 154 25.16 2.35 -4.87
N LEU A 155 24.01 3.02 -4.78
CA LEU A 155 23.90 4.26 -4.02
C LEU A 155 23.92 3.97 -2.50
N PRO A 156 24.73 4.70 -1.71
CA PRO A 156 24.91 4.43 -0.27
C PRO A 156 23.59 4.35 0.50
N MET A 157 22.62 5.20 0.17
CA MET A 157 21.31 5.25 0.84
C MET A 157 20.49 3.97 0.70
N TYR A 158 20.70 3.21 -0.39
CA TYR A 158 20.00 1.96 -0.68
C TYR A 158 20.86 0.71 -0.50
N ALA A 159 22.15 0.84 -0.18
CA ALA A 159 23.09 -0.27 -0.09
C ALA A 159 22.61 -1.42 0.85
N ARG A 160 21.87 -1.06 1.92
CA ARG A 160 21.27 -2.02 2.87
C ARG A 160 20.26 -2.98 2.23
N TYR A 161 19.73 -2.67 1.05
CA TYR A 161 18.74 -3.49 0.34
C TYR A 161 19.34 -4.35 -0.78
N LYS A 162 20.67 -4.39 -0.90
CA LYS A 162 21.40 -5.13 -1.96
C LYS A 162 21.00 -6.61 -2.02
N ASP A 163 20.89 -7.25 -0.85
CA ASP A 163 20.62 -8.69 -0.76
C ASP A 163 19.15 -9.02 -0.51
N THR A 164 18.25 -8.02 -0.66
CA THR A 164 16.81 -8.25 -0.49
C THR A 164 16.30 -9.21 -1.58
N PRO A 165 15.59 -10.31 -1.22
CA PRO A 165 15.15 -11.30 -2.18
C PRO A 165 14.11 -10.72 -3.15
N ILE A 166 14.33 -10.97 -4.43
CA ILE A 166 13.36 -10.82 -5.51
C ILE A 166 13.12 -12.21 -6.05
N SER A 167 12.02 -12.82 -5.62
CA SER A 167 11.66 -14.20 -5.89
C SER A 167 10.57 -14.29 -6.93
N ILE A 168 10.48 -15.43 -7.63
CA ILE A 168 9.43 -15.68 -8.63
C ILE A 168 8.81 -17.05 -8.38
N VAL A 169 7.47 -17.13 -8.47
CA VAL A 169 6.73 -18.38 -8.23
C VAL A 169 5.61 -18.54 -9.27
N TYR A 170 5.65 -19.63 -10.00
CA TYR A 170 4.62 -20.03 -10.98
C TYR A 170 4.57 -21.56 -11.11
N SER A 171 3.50 -22.08 -11.71
CA SER A 171 3.43 -23.50 -12.02
C SER A 171 4.39 -23.85 -13.13
N ASP A 172 5.13 -24.96 -12.98
CA ASP A 172 6.07 -25.40 -14.01
C ASP A 172 5.30 -25.65 -15.34
N ASP A 173 5.91 -25.18 -16.41
CA ASP A 173 5.46 -25.34 -17.78
C ASP A 173 6.63 -25.87 -18.61
N GLN A 174 6.35 -26.74 -19.58
CA GLN A 174 7.40 -27.40 -20.38
C GLN A 174 8.13 -26.44 -21.31
N ASP A 175 7.46 -25.35 -21.71
CA ASP A 175 7.97 -24.39 -22.69
C ASP A 175 8.87 -23.29 -22.05
N TYR A 176 8.89 -23.20 -20.71
CA TYR A 176 9.62 -22.14 -20.01
C TYR A 176 10.59 -22.66 -18.95
N ALA A 177 11.55 -21.84 -18.60
CA ALA A 177 12.43 -22.12 -17.45
C ALA A 177 11.57 -22.36 -16.20
N ASN A 178 11.82 -23.44 -15.46
CA ASN A 178 11.05 -23.74 -14.27
C ASN A 178 11.33 -22.72 -13.14
N SER A 179 10.37 -22.55 -12.25
CA SER A 179 10.44 -21.61 -11.12
C SER A 179 11.70 -21.85 -10.26
N LYS A 180 12.11 -23.09 -10.07
CA LYS A 180 13.32 -23.45 -9.33
C LYS A 180 14.59 -22.89 -9.98
N SER A 181 14.75 -22.98 -11.30
CA SER A 181 15.94 -22.46 -12.01
C SER A 181 16.00 -20.94 -11.95
N MET A 182 14.85 -20.27 -11.99
CA MET A 182 14.77 -18.82 -11.85
C MET A 182 15.08 -18.31 -10.43
N ASN A 183 15.06 -19.19 -9.44
CA ASN A 183 15.43 -18.92 -8.06
C ASN A 183 16.74 -19.64 -7.65
N ASP A 184 17.72 -19.68 -8.54
CA ASP A 184 19.08 -20.20 -8.28
C ASP A 184 19.08 -21.67 -7.78
N GLY A 185 18.18 -22.50 -8.32
CA GLY A 185 18.04 -23.90 -7.95
C GLY A 185 17.29 -24.15 -6.63
N VAL A 186 16.74 -23.12 -6.01
CA VAL A 186 15.99 -23.23 -4.75
C VAL A 186 14.57 -23.74 -5.02
N PRO A 187 14.10 -24.82 -4.37
CA PRO A 187 12.72 -25.31 -4.50
C PRO A 187 11.69 -24.28 -4.00
N GLU A 188 10.50 -24.29 -4.60
CA GLU A 188 9.42 -23.32 -4.33
C GLU A 188 9.10 -23.17 -2.84
N GLU A 189 8.97 -24.28 -2.11
CA GLU A 189 8.68 -24.23 -0.67
C GLU A 189 9.75 -23.45 0.12
N LYS A 190 11.02 -23.64 -0.25
CA LYS A 190 12.14 -22.90 0.36
C LYS A 190 12.17 -21.45 -0.10
N VAL A 191 11.82 -21.16 -1.35
CA VAL A 191 11.68 -19.79 -1.86
C VAL A 191 10.65 -19.02 -1.03
N ILE A 192 9.49 -19.63 -0.81
CA ILE A 192 8.41 -19.05 0.01
C ILE A 192 8.87 -18.86 1.46
N ALA A 193 9.53 -19.88 2.04
CA ALA A 193 10.06 -19.79 3.40
C ALA A 193 11.13 -18.70 3.53
N ASN A 194 12.06 -18.60 2.58
CA ASN A 194 13.08 -17.55 2.53
C ASN A 194 12.46 -16.17 2.43
N PHE A 195 11.43 -15.99 1.57
CA PHE A 195 10.70 -14.74 1.46
C PHE A 195 10.02 -14.37 2.78
N LYS A 196 9.35 -15.32 3.46
CA LYS A 196 8.72 -15.08 4.77
C LYS A 196 9.73 -14.71 5.86
N ASN A 197 10.90 -15.33 5.87
CA ASN A 197 11.95 -15.09 6.86
C ASN A 197 12.77 -13.83 6.58
N ALA A 198 12.81 -13.37 5.33
CA ALA A 198 13.52 -12.15 4.96
C ALA A 198 12.90 -10.92 5.63
N LYS A 199 13.74 -9.94 5.92
CA LYS A 199 13.30 -8.65 6.47
C LYS A 199 12.40 -7.90 5.49
N ASN A 200 12.82 -7.82 4.24
CA ASN A 200 12.11 -7.20 3.12
C ASN A 200 12.12 -8.17 1.92
N GLY A 201 11.28 -7.96 0.93
CA GLY A 201 11.26 -8.78 -0.27
C GLY A 201 10.19 -8.39 -1.26
N LEU A 202 10.40 -8.84 -2.51
CA LEU A 202 9.40 -8.86 -3.55
C LEU A 202 9.21 -10.30 -4.02
N ILE A 203 7.95 -10.74 -4.14
CA ILE A 203 7.60 -12.01 -4.76
C ILE A 203 6.75 -11.78 -6.00
N ILE A 204 7.17 -12.31 -7.14
CA ILE A 204 6.49 -12.20 -8.44
C ILE A 204 5.74 -13.51 -8.67
N VAL A 205 4.46 -13.42 -9.01
CA VAL A 205 3.58 -14.60 -9.12
C VAL A 205 2.76 -14.59 -10.41
N VAL A 206 2.51 -15.80 -10.93
CA VAL A 206 1.54 -16.07 -12.00
C VAL A 206 0.55 -17.08 -11.46
N ASP A 207 -0.70 -16.67 -11.27
CA ASP A 207 -1.83 -17.49 -10.79
C ASP A 207 -1.54 -18.39 -9.56
N LYS A 208 -0.48 -18.08 -8.82
CA LYS A 208 -0.12 -18.76 -7.57
C LYS A 208 -0.17 -17.83 -6.38
N LEU A 209 -0.23 -18.42 -5.18
CA LEU A 209 -0.28 -17.73 -3.89
C LEU A 209 -1.53 -16.83 -3.70
N GLN A 210 -2.52 -16.94 -4.58
CA GLN A 210 -3.82 -16.28 -4.42
C GLN A 210 -4.67 -16.92 -3.32
N THR A 211 -4.39 -18.20 -3.00
CA THR A 211 -4.99 -18.93 -1.89
C THR A 211 -3.92 -19.56 -1.03
N GLY A 212 -4.15 -19.67 0.29
CA GLY A 212 -3.25 -20.36 1.23
C GLY A 212 -1.91 -19.67 1.56
N PHE A 213 -1.57 -18.55 0.91
CA PHE A 213 -0.35 -17.79 1.24
C PHE A 213 -0.61 -16.81 2.40
N ASP A 214 0.16 -16.95 3.46
CA ASP A 214 0.09 -16.12 4.65
C ASP A 214 1.40 -15.40 4.90
N GLU A 215 1.42 -14.06 4.70
CA GLU A 215 2.52 -13.16 5.03
C GLU A 215 1.95 -11.82 5.51
N PRO A 216 1.73 -11.64 6.81
CA PRO A 216 1.13 -10.42 7.35
C PRO A 216 1.91 -9.14 7.07
N LYS A 217 3.23 -9.25 6.82
CA LYS A 217 4.08 -8.11 6.46
C LYS A 217 4.00 -7.71 5.00
N LEU A 218 3.14 -8.37 4.20
CA LEU A 218 2.87 -7.99 2.83
C LEU A 218 2.11 -6.66 2.83
N HIS A 219 2.81 -5.57 2.50
CA HIS A 219 2.27 -4.21 2.54
C HIS A 219 1.68 -3.77 1.22
N THR A 220 2.33 -4.12 0.10
CA THR A 220 1.93 -3.65 -1.23
C THR A 220 1.71 -4.81 -2.19
N LEU A 221 0.59 -4.75 -2.89
CA LEU A 221 0.26 -5.62 -4.02
C LEU A 221 0.33 -4.79 -5.30
N PHE A 222 1.22 -5.19 -6.21
CA PHE A 222 1.29 -4.68 -7.56
C PHE A 222 0.53 -5.60 -8.50
N LEU A 223 -0.35 -5.05 -9.33
CA LEU A 223 -1.19 -5.80 -10.25
C LEU A 223 -0.89 -5.38 -11.69
N ASP A 224 -0.18 -6.23 -12.43
CA ASP A 224 -0.02 -6.12 -13.88
C ASP A 224 -0.78 -7.26 -14.58
N LYS A 225 -2.00 -7.45 -14.13
CA LYS A 225 -3.01 -8.36 -14.68
C LYS A 225 -4.39 -7.89 -14.24
N GLU A 226 -5.41 -8.28 -14.98
CA GLU A 226 -6.79 -8.07 -14.53
C GLU A 226 -7.22 -9.15 -13.54
N ILE A 227 -7.94 -8.72 -12.52
CA ILE A 227 -8.58 -9.58 -11.52
C ILE A 227 -10.07 -9.28 -11.48
N HIS A 228 -10.90 -10.31 -11.33
CA HIS A 228 -12.35 -10.20 -11.38
C HIS A 228 -12.99 -10.98 -10.24
N GLU A 229 -14.16 -10.52 -9.79
CA GLU A 229 -15.05 -11.24 -8.87
C GLU A 229 -14.33 -11.85 -7.65
N ILE A 230 -14.55 -13.15 -7.42
CA ILE A 230 -13.95 -13.91 -6.31
C ILE A 230 -12.42 -13.84 -6.34
N ASN A 231 -11.83 -13.90 -7.55
CA ASN A 231 -10.37 -13.83 -7.70
C ASN A 231 -9.82 -12.46 -7.25
N ALA A 232 -10.56 -11.37 -7.46
CA ALA A 232 -10.20 -10.06 -6.96
C ALA A 232 -10.13 -10.07 -5.43
N ILE A 233 -11.17 -10.55 -4.75
CA ILE A 233 -11.20 -10.65 -3.29
C ILE A 233 -10.06 -11.51 -2.77
N GLN A 234 -9.85 -12.70 -3.35
CA GLN A 234 -8.81 -13.62 -2.92
C GLN A 234 -7.39 -13.06 -3.08
N THR A 235 -7.15 -12.33 -4.17
CA THR A 235 -5.85 -11.72 -4.45
C THR A 235 -5.57 -10.56 -3.50
N ILE A 236 -6.57 -9.71 -3.25
CA ILE A 236 -6.44 -8.55 -2.37
C ILE A 236 -6.30 -8.95 -0.90
N SER A 237 -6.99 -10.01 -0.48
CA SER A 237 -6.86 -10.56 0.87
C SER A 237 -5.46 -11.12 1.21
N ARG A 238 -4.47 -10.89 0.34
CA ARG A 238 -3.06 -11.16 0.68
C ARG A 238 -2.41 -9.99 1.41
N VAL A 239 -2.88 -8.75 1.15
CA VAL A 239 -2.28 -7.53 1.73
C VAL A 239 -3.07 -6.95 2.89
N ASP A 240 -4.31 -7.35 3.13
CA ASP A 240 -5.19 -6.81 4.16
C ASP A 240 -4.93 -7.34 5.58
N ARG A 241 -4.08 -8.36 5.73
CA ARG A 241 -3.77 -8.97 7.03
C ARG A 241 -3.06 -8.02 7.96
N THR A 242 -3.51 -8.02 9.21
CA THR A 242 -2.93 -7.19 10.27
C THR A 242 -1.66 -7.81 10.86
N CYS A 243 -0.72 -6.98 11.25
CA CYS A 243 0.38 -7.34 12.13
C CYS A 243 0.85 -6.12 12.90
N LYS A 244 1.65 -6.34 13.93
CA LYS A 244 2.18 -5.23 14.73
C LYS A 244 2.91 -4.20 13.86
N TYR A 245 2.53 -2.92 13.99
CA TYR A 245 3.05 -1.76 13.24
C TYR A 245 2.63 -1.69 11.77
N LYS A 246 1.68 -2.49 11.31
CA LYS A 246 1.07 -2.35 9.98
C LYS A 246 -0.25 -1.62 10.14
N GLU A 247 -0.33 -0.42 9.62
CA GLU A 247 -1.49 0.49 9.73
C GLU A 247 -2.28 0.59 8.43
N GLU A 248 -1.64 0.21 7.30
CA GLU A 248 -2.20 0.34 5.96
C GLU A 248 -1.68 -0.77 5.03
N CYS A 249 -2.37 -0.95 3.91
CA CYS A 249 -1.91 -1.75 2.78
C CYS A 249 -2.22 -1.03 1.48
N HIS A 250 -1.41 -1.26 0.45
CA HIS A 250 -1.52 -0.58 -0.83
C HIS A 250 -1.76 -1.57 -1.97
N ILE A 251 -2.63 -1.21 -2.88
CA ILE A 251 -2.84 -1.90 -4.16
C ILE A 251 -2.44 -0.93 -5.26
N VAL A 252 -1.51 -1.34 -6.13
CA VAL A 252 -1.06 -0.55 -7.26
C VAL A 252 -1.47 -1.25 -8.54
N ASP A 253 -2.33 -0.62 -9.31
CA ASP A 253 -2.93 -1.17 -10.51
C ASP A 253 -2.23 -0.63 -11.76
N PHE A 254 -1.60 -1.54 -12.51
CA PHE A 254 -1.03 -1.32 -13.85
C PHE A 254 -1.85 -2.02 -14.94
N SER A 255 -3.00 -2.58 -14.61
CA SER A 255 -3.80 -3.30 -15.59
C SER A 255 -4.21 -2.41 -16.76
N PHE A 256 -4.53 -3.05 -17.87
CA PHE A 256 -5.01 -2.36 -19.05
C PHE A 256 -6.22 -1.48 -18.72
N ASN A 257 -6.16 -0.19 -19.01
CA ASN A 257 -7.17 0.82 -18.65
C ASN A 257 -7.40 0.98 -17.12
N ASN A 258 -6.53 0.46 -16.28
CA ASN A 258 -6.73 0.43 -14.82
C ASN A 258 -8.09 -0.19 -14.44
N GLU A 259 -8.50 -1.24 -15.16
CA GLU A 259 -9.78 -1.92 -14.99
C GLU A 259 -9.95 -2.54 -13.59
N ASN A 260 -8.85 -2.83 -12.89
CA ASN A 260 -8.92 -3.41 -11.56
C ASN A 260 -9.56 -2.50 -10.53
N VAL A 261 -9.46 -1.17 -10.67
CA VAL A 261 -10.18 -0.25 -9.77
C VAL A 261 -11.66 -0.57 -9.77
N LYS A 262 -12.27 -0.66 -10.96
CA LYS A 262 -13.70 -0.98 -11.12
C LYS A 262 -14.01 -2.42 -10.71
N ASN A 263 -13.17 -3.37 -11.10
CA ASN A 263 -13.34 -4.78 -10.79
C ASN A 263 -13.32 -5.05 -9.28
N ILE A 264 -12.41 -4.39 -8.56
CA ILE A 264 -12.30 -4.44 -7.11
C ILE A 264 -13.55 -3.83 -6.47
N GLN A 265 -13.98 -2.67 -6.94
CA GLN A 265 -15.19 -2.00 -6.47
C GLN A 265 -16.41 -2.91 -6.62
N SER A 266 -16.61 -3.48 -7.81
CA SER A 266 -17.71 -4.40 -8.08
C SER A 266 -17.66 -5.65 -7.21
N ALA A 267 -16.47 -6.24 -7.04
CA ALA A 267 -16.29 -7.43 -6.21
C ALA A 267 -16.59 -7.14 -4.73
N PHE A 268 -16.13 -6.01 -4.21
CA PHE A 268 -16.41 -5.62 -2.83
C PHE A 268 -17.87 -5.28 -2.60
N LEU A 269 -18.55 -4.61 -3.53
CA LEU A 269 -19.98 -4.36 -3.45
C LEU A 269 -20.78 -5.67 -3.46
N HIS A 270 -20.36 -6.64 -4.27
CA HIS A 270 -21.07 -7.90 -4.40
C HIS A 270 -20.86 -8.84 -3.19
N PHE A 271 -19.64 -8.89 -2.64
CA PHE A 271 -19.27 -9.87 -1.61
C PHE A 271 -19.17 -9.33 -0.20
N SER A 272 -19.14 -8.02 0.02
CA SER A 272 -18.86 -7.46 1.34
C SER A 272 -19.67 -6.24 1.75
N ASP A 273 -20.58 -5.74 0.92
CA ASP A 273 -21.33 -4.49 1.15
C ASP A 273 -20.45 -3.27 1.48
N ILE A 274 -19.19 -3.30 1.12
CA ILE A 274 -18.26 -2.19 1.31
C ILE A 274 -18.37 -1.23 0.13
N VAL A 275 -18.66 0.02 0.41
CA VAL A 275 -18.53 1.10 -0.59
C VAL A 275 -17.05 1.45 -0.70
N VAL A 276 -16.46 1.18 -1.85
CA VAL A 276 -15.07 1.54 -2.14
C VAL A 276 -14.99 3.06 -2.32
N SER A 277 -14.13 3.72 -1.55
CA SER A 277 -13.80 5.11 -1.80
C SER A 277 -12.84 5.17 -3.00
N ASP A 278 -13.20 5.92 -4.03
CA ASP A 278 -12.30 6.17 -5.14
C ASP A 278 -11.04 6.88 -4.64
N PHE A 279 -9.86 6.32 -4.93
CA PHE A 279 -8.62 7.07 -4.77
C PHE A 279 -8.65 8.22 -5.76
N ASN A 280 -8.83 9.42 -5.24
CA ASN A 280 -8.81 10.63 -6.03
C ASN A 280 -7.43 11.29 -5.89
N ALA A 281 -6.53 10.99 -6.83
CA ALA A 281 -5.18 11.54 -6.83
C ALA A 281 -5.17 13.08 -6.78
N GLN A 282 -6.17 13.75 -7.36
CA GLN A 282 -6.30 15.20 -7.31
C GLN A 282 -6.72 15.69 -5.93
N ALA A 283 -7.59 14.94 -5.23
CA ALA A 283 -7.95 15.26 -3.85
C ALA A 283 -6.76 15.06 -2.91
N GLU A 284 -5.98 13.98 -3.09
CA GLU A 284 -4.74 13.74 -2.33
C GLU A 284 -3.71 14.86 -2.59
N LEU A 285 -3.55 15.31 -3.83
CA LEU A 285 -2.68 16.45 -4.16
C LEU A 285 -3.12 17.71 -3.41
N SER A 286 -4.42 17.99 -3.36
CA SER A 286 -4.97 19.14 -2.62
C SER A 286 -4.68 19.05 -1.12
N VAL A 287 -4.75 17.86 -0.53
CA VAL A 287 -4.37 17.62 0.88
C VAL A 287 -2.88 17.88 1.07
N LEU A 288 -2.01 17.39 0.17
CA LEU A 288 -0.57 17.65 0.23
C LEU A 288 -0.23 19.13 0.13
N GLU A 289 -0.90 19.88 -0.75
CA GLU A 289 -0.71 21.32 -0.86
C GLU A 289 -1.11 22.06 0.42
N GLN A 290 -2.18 21.63 1.09
CA GLN A 290 -2.58 22.19 2.37
C GLN A 290 -1.59 21.88 3.47
N LEU A 291 -1.13 20.63 3.56
CA LEU A 291 -0.10 20.20 4.52
C LEU A 291 1.23 20.92 4.26
N TYR A 292 1.64 21.09 3.01
CA TYR A 292 2.83 21.87 2.66
C TYR A 292 2.75 23.31 3.18
N LYS A 293 1.60 23.97 2.96
CA LYS A 293 1.36 25.32 3.47
C LYS A 293 1.39 25.37 5.01
N SER A 294 0.77 24.41 5.67
CA SER A 294 0.79 24.25 7.13
C SER A 294 2.22 24.10 7.65
N LEU A 295 2.95 23.13 7.12
CA LEU A 295 4.34 22.86 7.52
C LEU A 295 5.28 24.05 7.24
N LYS A 296 5.09 24.74 6.11
CA LYS A 296 5.91 25.92 5.75
C LYS A 296 5.63 27.14 6.62
N SER A 297 4.41 27.27 7.15
CA SER A 297 4.04 28.34 8.09
C SER A 297 4.36 28.01 9.55
N HIS A 298 4.76 26.80 9.85
CA HIS A 298 5.07 26.38 11.22
C HIS A 298 6.27 27.16 11.80
N GLU A 299 6.16 27.57 13.05
CA GLU A 299 7.16 28.45 13.71
C GLU A 299 8.60 27.90 13.66
N LEU A 300 8.80 26.60 13.83
CA LEU A 300 10.11 25.96 13.71
C LEU A 300 10.69 26.07 12.30
N TYR A 301 9.87 25.93 11.28
CA TYR A 301 10.29 26.08 9.89
C TYR A 301 10.69 27.53 9.60
N VAL A 302 9.83 28.48 9.95
CA VAL A 302 10.08 29.91 9.75
C VAL A 302 11.37 30.37 10.48
N LYS A 303 11.60 29.82 11.68
CA LYS A 303 12.79 30.15 12.50
C LYS A 303 14.09 29.60 11.92
N TRP A 304 14.07 28.35 11.41
CA TRP A 304 15.31 27.60 11.19
C TRP A 304 15.62 27.30 9.72
N PHE A 305 14.64 27.13 8.85
CA PHE A 305 14.84 26.57 7.51
C PHE A 305 15.87 27.35 6.69
N LYS A 306 15.74 28.66 6.61
CA LYS A 306 16.69 29.51 5.85
C LYS A 306 18.12 29.39 6.38
N ARG A 307 18.31 29.44 7.69
CA ARG A 307 19.62 29.30 8.33
C ARG A 307 20.21 27.91 8.09
N TYR A 308 19.38 26.90 8.14
CA TYR A 308 19.77 25.52 7.89
C TYR A 308 20.24 25.31 6.46
N THR A 309 19.48 25.74 5.47
CA THR A 309 19.81 25.58 4.04
C THR A 309 21.05 26.39 3.65
N GLU A 310 21.17 27.65 4.10
CA GLU A 310 22.34 28.47 3.85
C GLU A 310 23.62 27.92 4.51
N SER A 311 23.51 27.15 5.59
CA SER A 311 24.66 26.54 6.26
C SER A 311 25.23 25.31 5.51
N LYS A 312 24.47 24.67 4.64
CA LYS A 312 24.87 23.43 3.95
C LYS A 312 26.14 23.55 3.09
N THR A 313 26.50 24.76 2.71
CA THR A 313 27.73 25.04 1.93
C THR A 313 29.03 25.05 2.77
N ASP A 314 28.91 25.06 4.10
CA ASP A 314 30.04 25.12 5.04
C ASP A 314 29.84 24.07 6.13
N VAL A 315 30.73 23.09 6.22
CA VAL A 315 30.63 21.95 7.14
C VAL A 315 30.62 22.37 8.61
N GLN A 316 31.48 23.34 9.00
CA GLN A 316 31.56 23.80 10.40
C GLN A 316 30.31 24.59 10.78
N LYS A 317 29.86 25.48 9.89
CA LYS A 317 28.66 26.29 10.08
C LYS A 317 27.40 25.39 10.11
N ASN A 318 27.32 24.38 9.22
CA ASN A 318 26.22 23.42 9.18
C ASN A 318 26.15 22.60 10.46
N THR A 319 27.27 22.16 11.01
CA THR A 319 27.33 21.43 12.28
C THR A 319 26.80 22.28 13.44
N ALA A 320 27.22 23.52 13.56
CA ALA A 320 26.76 24.43 14.61
C ALA A 320 25.26 24.72 14.49
N VAL A 321 24.79 25.10 13.30
CA VAL A 321 23.37 25.38 13.05
C VAL A 321 22.49 24.13 13.29
N SER A 322 22.96 22.96 12.89
CA SER A 322 22.23 21.70 13.10
C SER A 322 22.14 21.33 14.59
N MET A 323 23.18 21.62 15.39
CA MET A 323 23.15 21.39 16.83
C MET A 323 22.17 22.34 17.54
N ASP A 324 22.19 23.63 17.21
CA ASP A 324 21.28 24.62 17.77
C ASP A 324 19.82 24.33 17.41
N MET A 325 19.57 24.01 16.15
CA MET A 325 18.25 23.60 15.65
C MET A 325 17.75 22.36 16.39
N ALA A 326 18.60 21.35 16.55
CA ALA A 326 18.23 20.14 17.26
C ALA A 326 17.94 20.37 18.75
N ALA A 327 18.66 21.29 19.39
CA ALA A 327 18.38 21.69 20.77
C ALA A 327 17.03 22.39 20.90
N ASP A 328 16.70 23.28 19.97
CA ASP A 328 15.43 24.00 19.92
C ASP A 328 14.25 23.03 19.64
N PHE A 329 14.41 22.08 18.70
CA PHE A 329 13.41 21.04 18.45
C PHE A 329 13.13 20.19 19.69
N ARG A 330 14.17 19.76 20.41
CA ARG A 330 14.02 19.00 21.67
C ARG A 330 13.27 19.80 22.73
N GLN A 331 13.58 21.08 22.85
CA GLN A 331 12.94 21.99 23.81
C GLN A 331 11.45 22.12 23.46
N TRP A 332 11.14 22.45 22.21
CA TRP A 332 9.77 22.62 21.73
C TRP A 332 8.93 21.35 21.92
N ILE A 333 9.47 20.16 21.59
CA ILE A 333 8.79 18.88 21.79
C ILE A 333 8.47 18.63 23.25
N LYS A 334 9.42 18.89 24.15
CA LYS A 334 9.21 18.71 25.60
C LYS A 334 8.14 19.65 26.16
N GLU A 335 8.15 20.90 25.71
CA GLU A 335 7.15 21.90 26.11
C GLU A 335 5.76 21.52 25.60
N ALA A 336 5.62 21.07 24.36
CA ALA A 336 4.35 20.60 23.80
C ALA A 336 3.77 19.43 24.60
N ILE A 337 4.60 18.42 24.93
CA ILE A 337 4.20 17.27 25.74
C ILE A 337 3.81 17.70 27.17
N LYS A 338 4.59 18.60 27.78
CA LYS A 338 4.30 19.10 29.12
C LYS A 338 2.98 19.85 29.18
N SER A 339 2.76 20.79 28.26
CA SER A 339 1.52 21.58 28.17
C SER A 339 0.30 20.69 27.97
N TYR A 340 0.43 19.64 27.19
CA TYR A 340 -0.65 18.67 26.98
C TYR A 340 -0.95 17.85 28.24
N LYS A 341 0.06 17.41 28.99
CA LYS A 341 -0.13 16.73 30.27
C LYS A 341 -0.80 17.63 31.32
N GLU A 342 -0.43 18.89 31.38
CA GLU A 342 -1.05 19.89 32.25
C GLU A 342 -2.51 20.14 31.86
N PHE A 343 -2.80 20.20 30.56
CA PHE A 343 -4.17 20.27 30.04
C PHE A 343 -5.02 19.07 30.47
N LEU A 344 -4.52 17.84 30.29
CA LEU A 344 -5.22 16.63 30.70
C LEU A 344 -5.47 16.60 32.22
N ALA A 345 -4.50 17.02 33.03
CA ALA A 345 -4.64 17.07 34.49
C ALA A 345 -5.63 18.15 34.98
N SER A 346 -5.95 19.14 34.14
CA SER A 346 -6.93 20.18 34.45
C SER A 346 -8.39 19.81 34.09
N GLN A 347 -8.60 18.69 33.41
CA GLN A 347 -9.93 18.20 33.04
C GLN A 347 -10.57 17.51 34.27
N PRO A 348 -11.85 17.79 34.60
CA PRO A 348 -12.50 17.12 35.70
C PRO A 348 -12.71 15.63 35.44
N GLU A 349 -12.44 14.78 36.42
CA GLU A 349 -12.51 13.30 36.37
C GLU A 349 -13.90 12.69 36.04
N ASN A 350 -14.91 13.49 35.69
CA ASN A 350 -16.31 13.05 35.56
C ASN A 350 -16.88 13.21 34.14
N ALA A 351 -16.21 12.67 33.11
CA ALA A 351 -16.80 12.63 31.76
C ALA A 351 -17.17 11.20 31.27
N GLU A 352 -17.01 10.16 32.12
CA GLU A 352 -17.31 8.78 31.72
C GLU A 352 -18.68 8.21 32.14
N ASP A 353 -19.46 8.92 32.95
CA ASP A 353 -20.82 8.44 33.39
C ASP A 353 -21.90 9.45 33.03
N GLN A 354 -22.34 9.51 31.80
CA GLN A 354 -23.70 9.86 31.38
C GLN A 354 -23.72 10.01 29.84
N ILE A 355 -24.17 9.00 29.15
CA ILE A 355 -25.08 9.07 27.98
C ILE A 355 -25.46 7.61 27.62
N GLU A 356 -26.45 7.04 28.35
CA GLU A 356 -27.32 6.05 27.74
C GLU A 356 -28.41 6.80 26.96
N GLY A 357 -28.48 6.54 25.64
CA GLY A 357 -29.68 6.75 24.84
C GLY A 357 -29.73 7.95 23.90
N GLU A 358 -28.75 8.18 23.05
CA GLU A 358 -28.98 8.89 21.75
C GLU A 358 -28.11 8.29 20.65
N GLU A 359 -28.70 8.02 19.47
CA GLU A 359 -27.99 7.55 18.29
C GLU A 359 -26.87 8.53 17.93
N PRO A 360 -25.64 8.03 17.61
CA PRO A 360 -24.52 8.91 17.29
C PRO A 360 -24.75 9.56 15.93
N THR A 361 -25.13 10.82 15.93
CA THR A 361 -24.91 11.72 14.81
C THR A 361 -23.42 11.72 14.49
N LYS A 362 -23.07 11.45 13.21
CA LYS A 362 -21.71 11.49 12.67
C LYS A 362 -21.04 12.83 13.01
N VAL A 363 -20.30 12.86 14.10
CA VAL A 363 -19.31 13.90 14.36
C VAL A 363 -18.04 13.43 13.68
N ASN A 364 -17.48 14.25 12.80
CA ASN A 364 -16.13 14.12 12.33
C ASN A 364 -15.20 14.21 13.55
N GLU A 365 -14.90 13.09 14.17
CA GLU A 365 -13.90 13.02 15.21
C GLU A 365 -12.55 13.30 14.56
N ASN A 366 -12.01 14.49 14.86
CA ASN A 366 -10.64 14.83 14.53
C ASN A 366 -9.74 13.79 15.24
N PRO A 367 -9.00 12.92 14.53
CA PRO A 367 -8.19 11.85 15.13
C PRO A 367 -7.11 12.38 16.07
N ASP A 368 -6.87 13.70 16.08
CA ASP A 368 -5.88 14.37 16.91
C ASP A 368 -6.44 15.04 18.16
N ALA A 369 -7.73 14.91 18.48
CA ALA A 369 -8.34 15.56 19.64
C ALA A 369 -7.68 15.14 20.99
N GLY A 370 -6.97 14.02 21.04
CA GLY A 370 -6.24 13.49 22.19
C GLY A 370 -4.69 13.56 22.07
N ALA A 371 -4.12 14.35 21.17
CA ALA A 371 -2.68 14.36 20.94
C ALA A 371 -2.03 15.71 21.25
N ASP A 372 -0.80 15.66 21.80
CA ASP A 372 0.03 16.87 21.97
C ASP A 372 0.46 17.48 20.62
N ALA A 373 0.83 18.77 20.61
CA ALA A 373 1.20 19.50 19.41
C ALA A 373 2.39 18.84 18.67
N ALA A 374 3.32 18.22 19.41
CA ALA A 374 4.47 17.57 18.79
C ALA A 374 4.09 16.27 18.10
N LYS A 375 3.14 15.51 18.65
CA LYS A 375 2.57 14.32 18.03
C LYS A 375 1.78 14.68 16.78
N ARG A 376 0.96 15.74 16.83
CA ARG A 376 0.22 16.26 15.68
C ARG A 376 1.15 16.65 14.54
N LEU A 377 2.16 17.47 14.82
CA LEU A 377 3.15 17.88 13.82
C LEU A 377 3.87 16.67 13.20
N ARG A 378 4.28 15.70 14.02
CA ARG A 378 4.90 14.47 13.52
C ARG A 378 3.95 13.67 12.63
N THR A 379 2.64 13.64 12.96
CA THR A 379 1.62 12.98 12.14
C THR A 379 1.42 13.70 10.81
N GLU A 380 1.32 15.04 10.81
CA GLU A 380 1.23 15.84 9.59
C GLU A 380 2.42 15.60 8.64
N ILE A 381 3.65 15.58 9.18
CA ILE A 381 4.86 15.26 8.41
C ILE A 381 4.77 13.84 7.83
N GLY A 382 4.26 12.88 8.61
CA GLY A 382 4.08 11.50 8.18
C GLY A 382 3.05 11.37 7.04
N VAL A 383 1.92 12.04 7.15
CA VAL A 383 0.88 12.09 6.12
C VAL A 383 1.42 12.75 4.86
N TYR A 384 2.13 13.87 5.00
CA TYR A 384 2.74 14.57 3.87
C TYR A 384 3.73 13.69 3.09
N THR A 385 4.68 13.08 3.78
CA THR A 385 5.68 12.20 3.14
C THR A 385 5.07 10.94 2.55
N SER A 386 4.05 10.37 3.19
CA SER A 386 3.32 9.19 2.66
C SER A 386 2.49 9.55 1.43
N GLY A 387 1.84 10.71 1.43
CA GLY A 387 1.07 11.20 0.30
C GLY A 387 1.94 11.51 -0.93
N LEU A 388 3.11 12.16 -0.74
CA LEU A 388 4.07 12.35 -1.85
C LEU A 388 4.47 11.02 -2.47
N ASN A 389 4.81 10.02 -1.64
CA ASN A 389 5.16 8.70 -2.14
C ASN A 389 3.98 7.97 -2.81
N ALA A 390 2.74 8.27 -2.41
CA ALA A 390 1.55 7.71 -3.04
C ALA A 390 1.30 8.30 -4.43
N LEU A 391 1.59 9.59 -4.62
CA LEU A 391 1.42 10.30 -5.88
C LEU A 391 2.63 10.21 -6.82
N ASP A 392 3.78 9.74 -6.33
CA ASP A 392 5.00 9.58 -7.16
C ASP A 392 4.73 8.67 -8.36
N GLY A 393 4.90 9.21 -9.56
CA GLY A 393 4.60 8.54 -10.83
C GLY A 393 3.11 8.47 -11.22
N VAL A 394 2.20 8.95 -10.37
CA VAL A 394 0.75 8.97 -10.65
C VAL A 394 0.33 10.31 -11.26
N LEU A 395 0.84 11.42 -10.70
CA LEU A 395 0.62 12.78 -11.17
C LEU A 395 1.94 13.50 -11.33
N GLU A 396 1.96 14.52 -12.18
CA GLU A 396 3.02 15.52 -12.19
C GLU A 396 2.87 16.41 -10.94
N ILE A 397 3.81 16.30 -10.02
CA ILE A 397 3.79 17.04 -8.75
C ILE A 397 4.65 18.29 -8.91
N ASP A 398 4.18 19.43 -8.38
CA ASP A 398 4.97 20.66 -8.32
C ASP A 398 6.32 20.37 -7.62
N PRO A 399 7.47 20.68 -8.27
CA PRO A 399 8.79 20.47 -7.68
C PRO A 399 8.98 21.12 -6.30
N ALA A 400 8.23 22.18 -6.00
CA ALA A 400 8.26 22.80 -4.68
C ALA A 400 7.79 21.86 -3.55
N LEU A 401 6.86 20.95 -3.85
CA LEU A 401 6.35 19.96 -2.88
C LEU A 401 7.36 18.82 -2.63
N THR A 402 8.26 18.57 -3.56
CA THR A 402 9.27 17.51 -3.49
C THR A 402 10.66 18.05 -3.15
N ASP A 403 10.77 19.30 -2.72
CA ASP A 403 12.04 19.94 -2.37
C ASP A 403 12.80 19.13 -1.31
N GLU A 404 14.01 18.70 -1.65
CA GLU A 404 14.81 17.83 -0.79
C GLU A 404 15.21 18.49 0.52
N ASP A 405 15.47 19.81 0.50
CA ASP A 405 15.84 20.55 1.69
C ASP A 405 14.67 20.66 2.66
N PHE A 406 13.47 20.86 2.13
CA PHE A 406 12.22 20.86 2.90
C PHE A 406 11.96 19.49 3.54
N LEU A 407 12.08 18.42 2.78
CA LEU A 407 11.89 17.06 3.27
C LEU A 407 12.94 16.65 4.30
N ASP A 408 14.21 17.02 4.08
CA ASP A 408 15.31 16.73 5.00
C ASP A 408 15.17 17.48 6.32
N PHE A 409 14.72 18.74 6.28
CA PHE A 409 14.44 19.53 7.47
C PHE A 409 13.41 18.84 8.37
N TRP A 410 12.29 18.41 7.83
CA TRP A 410 11.22 17.73 8.58
C TRP A 410 11.59 16.31 8.99
N ARG A 411 12.39 15.60 8.21
CA ARG A 411 12.95 14.29 8.58
C ARG A 411 13.80 14.41 9.87
N ARG A 412 14.61 15.44 9.98
CA ARG A 412 15.39 15.72 11.22
C ARG A 412 14.50 15.97 12.42
N PHE A 413 13.39 16.68 12.25
CA PHE A 413 12.42 16.84 13.35
C PHE A 413 11.89 15.47 13.79
N CYS A 414 11.50 14.60 12.88
CA CYS A 414 10.99 13.27 13.20
C CYS A 414 12.03 12.37 13.89
N GLU A 415 13.31 12.50 13.55
CA GLU A 415 14.40 11.79 14.21
C GLU A 415 14.55 12.25 15.67
N ILE A 416 14.57 13.56 15.88
CA ILE A 416 14.68 14.16 17.23
C ILE A 416 13.44 13.82 18.07
N TYR A 417 12.26 13.85 17.49
CA TYR A 417 11.02 13.46 18.18
C TYR A 417 11.11 12.00 18.69
N ARG A 418 11.59 11.07 17.87
CA ARG A 418 11.80 9.67 18.28
C ARG A 418 12.80 9.54 19.44
N ASP A 419 13.88 10.31 19.40
CA ASP A 419 14.90 10.32 20.45
C ASP A 419 14.37 10.87 21.77
N VAL A 420 13.50 11.86 21.73
CA VAL A 420 12.88 12.45 22.93
C VAL A 420 11.88 11.50 23.56
N ILE A 421 11.02 10.84 22.74
CA ILE A 421 9.99 9.93 23.26
C ILE A 421 10.57 8.57 23.65
N GLY A 422 11.60 8.08 22.96
CA GLY A 422 12.23 6.77 23.27
C GLY A 422 13.08 6.78 24.53
N LYS A 423 13.28 7.94 25.17
CA LYS A 423 14.03 8.11 26.44
C LYS A 423 13.11 8.37 27.64
N ASN A 424 11.81 8.47 27.43
CA ASN A 424 10.77 8.56 28.44
C ASN A 424 9.92 7.27 28.43
#